data_6dd8004a8f59bfee4403e1839fd10621
#
_entry.id   6dd8004a8f59bfee4403e1839fd10621
#
_cell.length_a   1.000
_cell.length_b   1.000
_cell.length_c   1.000
_cell.angle_alpha   90.00
_cell.angle_beta   90.00
_cell.angle_gamma   90.00
#
_symmetry.space_group_name_H-M   'P 1'
#
loop_
_entity.id
_entity.type
_entity.pdbx_description
1 polymer ?
#
loop_
_entity_poly.entity_id
_entity_poly.type
_entity_poly.pdbx_seq_one_letter_code
_entity_poly.pdbx_strand_id
1 'polypeptide(L)'
;HRDLHSFPTRRSSDLVDRLMKLREGDPKLIDEYELKDIGDFSINSAQKALQTVDLQTIVRPISYRPLDNRFYINNDHVSDRPRLRTMSHLIDHPNIGLATCRLQSTFDFQHAIAVDRPIDKCFVSLQTKETGYLLPLYLFHEDGTRTVNFDPSEFAKLTEFLDIKPTPEDLFDYIYGVLHSPSYREKYKEFLKIDFPRIPIPTQAEFDRLVPLGRELRELHLMQSPVMDDYQTTFPVPGDCTVEKIRYADGKVWINKTQYFGNVPELAWNFYIGGYQPAQKWLKDRKGRQLSDSDLVHYQRIIKILLETDRIMKEI
;
A
#
# COMPACT_ATOMS: atom_id res chain seq x y z
N HIS A 1 -2.18 -9.39 -20.34
CA HIS A 1 -0.79 -8.97 -20.55
C HIS A 1 0.02 -9.24 -19.30
N ARG A 2 1.02 -10.11 -19.40
CA ARG A 2 1.99 -10.37 -18.33
C ARG A 2 3.24 -9.53 -18.61
N ASP A 3 3.13 -8.22 -18.43
CA ASP A 3 4.29 -7.35 -18.51
C ASP A 3 5.29 -7.69 -17.40
N LEU A 4 6.59 -7.52 -17.64
CA LEU A 4 7.64 -7.62 -16.61
C LEU A 4 7.31 -6.79 -15.37
N HIS A 5 6.48 -5.73 -15.55
CA HIS A 5 6.02 -4.80 -14.52
C HIS A 5 4.71 -5.22 -13.83
N SER A 6 3.88 -6.07 -14.48
CA SER A 6 2.53 -6.40 -13.98
C SER A 6 2.55 -7.27 -12.74
N PHE A 7 3.70 -7.82 -12.37
CA PHE A 7 3.85 -8.66 -11.19
C PHE A 7 5.06 -8.25 -10.37
N PRO A 8 4.91 -7.20 -9.53
CA PRO A 8 5.91 -6.90 -8.52
C PRO A 8 6.25 -8.17 -7.74
N THR A 9 7.54 -8.47 -7.63
CA THR A 9 8.04 -9.65 -6.93
C THR A 9 8.33 -9.32 -5.48
N ARG A 10 8.47 -10.34 -4.63
CA ARG A 10 8.83 -10.19 -3.22
C ARG A 10 10.31 -10.08 -2.99
N ARG A 11 11.12 -10.61 -3.89
CA ARG A 11 12.58 -10.56 -3.82
C ARG A 11 13.10 -9.67 -4.91
N SER A 12 13.94 -8.73 -4.53
CA SER A 12 14.64 -7.85 -5.49
C SER A 12 15.50 -8.68 -6.46
N SER A 13 16.13 -9.76 -5.97
CA SER A 13 16.92 -10.68 -6.78
C SER A 13 16.14 -11.24 -7.98
N ASP A 14 14.88 -11.63 -7.78
CA ASP A 14 14.06 -12.19 -8.88
C ASP A 14 13.86 -11.20 -10.03
N LEU A 15 13.78 -9.89 -9.72
CA LEU A 15 13.69 -8.84 -10.74
C LEU A 15 15.04 -8.59 -11.40
N VAL A 16 16.11 -8.56 -10.62
CA VAL A 16 17.47 -8.38 -11.15
C VAL A 16 17.79 -9.51 -12.14
N ASP A 17 17.49 -10.77 -11.80
CA ASP A 17 17.69 -11.92 -12.68
C ASP A 17 16.88 -11.79 -13.99
N ARG A 18 15.63 -11.33 -13.90
CA ARG A 18 14.80 -11.07 -15.09
C ARG A 18 15.37 -9.94 -15.94
N LEU A 19 15.84 -8.86 -15.32
CA LEU A 19 16.46 -7.73 -16.03
C LEU A 19 17.77 -8.15 -16.73
N MET A 20 18.58 -9.01 -16.10
CA MET A 20 19.77 -9.58 -16.74
C MET A 20 19.41 -10.38 -17.99
N LYS A 21 18.44 -11.29 -17.90
CA LYS A 21 17.95 -12.07 -19.05
C LYS A 21 17.36 -11.18 -20.14
N LEU A 22 16.60 -10.13 -19.79
CA LEU A 22 16.08 -9.16 -20.77
C LEU A 22 17.22 -8.42 -21.47
N ARG A 23 18.23 -7.96 -20.72
CA ARG A 23 19.42 -7.29 -21.24
C ARG A 23 20.19 -8.15 -22.24
N GLU A 24 20.28 -9.46 -21.98
CA GLU A 24 20.92 -10.45 -22.82
C GLU A 24 20.09 -10.89 -24.03
N GLY A 25 18.82 -10.51 -24.06
CA GLY A 25 17.88 -10.87 -25.12
C GLY A 25 17.43 -12.34 -25.06
N ASP A 26 17.33 -12.92 -23.84
CA ASP A 26 16.88 -14.31 -23.64
C ASP A 26 15.48 -14.53 -24.22
N PRO A 27 15.33 -15.31 -25.30
CA PRO A 27 14.04 -15.55 -25.94
C PRO A 27 13.08 -16.29 -25.02
N LYS A 28 13.57 -17.10 -24.07
CA LYS A 28 12.71 -17.82 -23.11
C LYS A 28 11.99 -16.85 -22.18
N LEU A 29 12.68 -15.77 -21.75
CA LEU A 29 12.03 -14.74 -20.93
C LEU A 29 10.96 -14.02 -21.74
N ILE A 30 11.26 -13.65 -22.99
CA ILE A 30 10.32 -12.94 -23.88
C ILE A 30 9.05 -13.77 -24.07
N ASP A 31 9.19 -15.07 -24.34
CA ASP A 31 8.07 -16.00 -24.53
C ASP A 31 7.30 -16.25 -23.21
N GLU A 32 8.01 -16.48 -22.08
CA GLU A 32 7.39 -16.73 -20.76
C GLU A 32 6.50 -15.58 -20.31
N TYR A 33 6.96 -14.34 -20.54
CA TYR A 33 6.22 -13.12 -20.15
C TYR A 33 5.39 -12.52 -21.28
N GLU A 34 5.37 -13.17 -22.47
CA GLU A 34 4.68 -12.67 -23.66
C GLU A 34 5.01 -11.20 -23.96
N LEU A 35 6.30 -10.85 -23.80
CA LEU A 35 6.76 -9.48 -23.96
C LEU A 35 6.58 -9.02 -25.40
N LYS A 36 6.03 -7.85 -25.56
CA LYS A 36 5.85 -7.17 -26.84
C LYS A 36 5.87 -5.66 -26.65
N ASP A 37 6.16 -4.95 -27.71
CA ASP A 37 6.12 -3.49 -27.72
C ASP A 37 4.68 -3.01 -27.46
N ILE A 38 4.47 -2.25 -26.39
CA ILE A 38 3.16 -1.74 -25.94
C ILE A 38 3.32 -0.38 -25.26
N GLY A 39 2.50 0.60 -25.67
CA GLY A 39 2.51 1.92 -25.07
C GLY A 39 3.87 2.56 -25.14
N ASP A 40 4.45 2.92 -23.98
CA ASP A 40 5.77 3.53 -23.88
C ASP A 40 6.90 2.48 -23.77
N PHE A 41 6.57 1.19 -23.65
CA PHE A 41 7.53 0.10 -23.55
C PHE A 41 7.89 -0.48 -24.90
N SER A 42 9.20 -0.57 -25.19
CA SER A 42 9.79 -1.30 -26.33
C SER A 42 10.94 -2.19 -25.87
N ILE A 43 10.92 -3.45 -26.31
CA ILE A 43 11.95 -4.44 -25.96
C ILE A 43 13.35 -3.93 -26.33
N ASN A 44 13.51 -3.40 -27.53
CA ASN A 44 14.78 -2.86 -27.99
C ASN A 44 15.25 -1.66 -27.16
N SER A 45 14.35 -0.75 -26.81
CA SER A 45 14.66 0.42 -25.98
C SER A 45 15.07 -0.03 -24.57
N ALA A 46 14.31 -0.96 -23.99
CA ALA A 46 14.60 -1.53 -22.68
C ALA A 46 15.99 -2.23 -22.65
N GLN A 47 16.28 -3.07 -23.64
CA GLN A 47 17.57 -3.75 -23.74
C GLN A 47 18.75 -2.77 -23.84
N LYS A 48 18.61 -1.71 -24.64
CA LYS A 48 19.65 -0.67 -24.75
C LYS A 48 19.85 0.09 -23.43
N ALA A 49 18.77 0.49 -22.78
CA ALA A 49 18.83 1.19 -21.51
C ALA A 49 19.50 0.33 -20.41
N LEU A 50 19.22 -0.97 -20.39
CA LEU A 50 19.78 -1.89 -19.41
C LEU A 50 21.28 -2.15 -19.57
N GLN A 51 21.91 -1.81 -20.72
CA GLN A 51 23.38 -1.96 -20.93
C GLN A 51 24.16 -0.98 -20.05
N THR A 52 23.60 0.17 -19.71
CA THR A 52 24.32 1.28 -19.06
C THR A 52 23.88 1.52 -17.61
N VAL A 53 22.87 0.79 -17.14
CA VAL A 53 22.27 0.97 -15.82
C VAL A 53 22.67 -0.15 -14.87
N ASP A 54 23.00 0.20 -13.63
CA ASP A 54 23.11 -0.78 -12.56
C ASP A 54 21.71 -1.33 -12.23
N LEU A 55 21.49 -2.61 -12.49
CA LEU A 55 20.21 -3.27 -12.35
C LEU A 55 19.67 -3.25 -10.91
N GLN A 56 20.54 -3.19 -9.91
CA GLN A 56 20.15 -3.12 -8.51
C GLN A 56 19.56 -1.75 -8.16
N THR A 57 20.06 -0.68 -8.80
CA THR A 57 19.60 0.69 -8.52
C THR A 57 18.20 1.00 -9.06
N ILE A 58 17.74 0.26 -10.06
CA ILE A 58 16.40 0.45 -10.64
C ILE A 58 15.34 -0.47 -10.03
N VAL A 59 15.73 -1.43 -9.19
CA VAL A 59 14.79 -2.29 -8.47
C VAL A 59 14.46 -1.63 -7.13
N ARG A 60 13.22 -1.17 -6.97
CA ARG A 60 12.76 -0.39 -5.82
C ARG A 60 11.57 -1.05 -5.13
N PRO A 61 11.40 -0.81 -3.81
CA PRO A 61 10.22 -1.27 -3.10
C PRO A 61 8.97 -0.52 -3.57
N ILE A 62 7.82 -1.20 -3.55
CA ILE A 62 6.50 -0.68 -3.90
C ILE A 62 5.44 -1.20 -2.95
N SER A 63 4.48 -0.37 -2.58
CA SER A 63 3.22 -0.79 -1.94
C SER A 63 2.32 -1.41 -3.00
N TYR A 64 2.29 -2.74 -3.04
CA TYR A 64 1.56 -3.49 -4.07
C TYR A 64 0.07 -3.58 -3.78
N ARG A 65 -0.28 -3.95 -2.55
CA ARG A 65 -1.65 -3.98 -1.98
C ARG A 65 -1.57 -3.55 -0.52
N PRO A 66 -2.67 -3.17 0.11
CA PRO A 66 -2.65 -2.85 1.53
C PRO A 66 -1.95 -3.95 2.35
N LEU A 67 -0.93 -3.56 3.11
CA LEU A 67 -0.08 -4.43 3.93
C LEU A 67 0.71 -5.52 3.15
N ASP A 68 0.87 -5.37 1.82
CA ASP A 68 1.71 -6.25 0.99
C ASP A 68 2.69 -5.42 0.15
N ASN A 69 3.92 -5.32 0.62
CA ASN A 69 5.01 -4.64 -0.06
C ASN A 69 5.78 -5.61 -0.95
N ARG A 70 6.19 -5.14 -2.13
CA ARG A 70 6.94 -5.89 -3.13
C ARG A 70 8.03 -5.03 -3.74
N PHE A 71 8.68 -5.54 -4.78
CA PHE A 71 9.66 -4.81 -5.59
C PHE A 71 9.14 -4.62 -7.00
N TYR A 72 9.49 -3.50 -7.62
CA TYR A 72 9.17 -3.15 -9.00
C TYR A 72 10.40 -2.55 -9.69
N ILE A 73 10.30 -2.37 -11.00
CA ILE A 73 11.35 -1.76 -11.81
C ILE A 73 11.02 -0.26 -11.98
N ASN A 74 11.89 0.59 -11.47
CA ASN A 74 11.79 2.05 -11.58
C ASN A 74 12.69 2.57 -12.69
N ASN A 75 12.24 2.45 -13.94
CA ASN A 75 12.99 2.93 -15.11
C ASN A 75 12.03 3.18 -16.27
N ASP A 76 12.12 4.35 -16.91
CA ASP A 76 11.19 4.82 -17.94
C ASP A 76 11.20 3.98 -19.22
N HIS A 77 12.35 3.38 -19.54
CA HIS A 77 12.48 2.54 -20.73
C HIS A 77 12.05 1.10 -20.51
N VAL A 78 12.01 0.69 -19.25
CA VAL A 78 11.69 -0.70 -18.88
C VAL A 78 10.29 -0.82 -18.30
N SER A 79 9.74 0.26 -17.74
CA SER A 79 8.41 0.30 -17.15
C SER A 79 7.40 1.01 -18.04
N ASP A 80 6.18 0.45 -18.17
CA ASP A 80 5.09 1.17 -18.82
C ASP A 80 4.50 2.20 -17.83
N ARG A 81 4.56 3.48 -18.20
CA ARG A 81 3.98 4.61 -17.46
C ARG A 81 4.33 4.66 -15.97
N PRO A 82 5.60 4.73 -15.58
CA PRO A 82 6.05 4.62 -14.19
C PRO A 82 5.61 5.79 -13.29
N ARG A 83 5.04 6.87 -13.87
CA ARG A 83 4.54 8.05 -13.12
C ARG A 83 5.59 8.68 -12.22
N LEU A 84 6.84 8.74 -12.66
CA LEU A 84 7.99 9.19 -11.88
C LEU A 84 7.78 10.56 -11.23
N ARG A 85 7.12 11.49 -11.89
CA ARG A 85 6.86 12.84 -11.34
C ARG A 85 6.25 12.81 -9.93
N THR A 86 5.38 11.84 -9.63
CA THR A 86 4.76 11.71 -8.30
C THR A 86 5.48 10.68 -7.45
N MET A 87 5.88 9.56 -8.04
CA MET A 87 6.47 8.44 -7.32
C MET A 87 7.87 8.74 -6.80
N SER A 88 8.65 9.59 -7.49
CA SER A 88 10.01 9.98 -7.09
C SER A 88 10.06 10.61 -5.69
N HIS A 89 9.01 11.28 -5.26
CA HIS A 89 8.97 11.91 -3.94
C HIS A 89 8.94 10.91 -2.77
N LEU A 90 8.69 9.60 -3.07
CA LEU A 90 8.75 8.52 -2.09
C LEU A 90 9.86 7.50 -2.41
N ILE A 91 10.78 7.82 -3.34
CA ILE A 91 11.94 7.01 -3.66
C ILE A 91 13.18 7.70 -3.10
N ASP A 92 13.95 6.98 -2.30
CA ASP A 92 15.21 7.47 -1.70
C ASP A 92 15.05 8.72 -0.81
N HIS A 93 13.83 9.05 -0.39
CA HIS A 93 13.53 10.17 0.49
C HIS A 93 12.66 9.71 1.67
N PRO A 94 12.97 10.15 2.90
CA PRO A 94 12.09 9.93 4.05
C PRO A 94 10.83 10.77 3.87
N ASN A 95 9.74 10.14 3.45
CA ASN A 95 8.47 10.78 3.16
C ASN A 95 7.30 9.84 3.47
N ILE A 96 6.15 10.41 3.66
CA ILE A 96 4.88 9.70 3.74
C ILE A 96 3.93 10.26 2.68
N GLY A 97 2.93 9.47 2.31
CA GLY A 97 1.90 9.90 1.39
C GLY A 97 0.56 9.24 1.71
N LEU A 98 -0.50 9.88 1.28
CA LEU A 98 -1.85 9.34 1.31
C LEU A 98 -2.16 8.69 -0.03
N ALA A 99 -2.44 7.39 -0.02
CA ALA A 99 -3.01 6.69 -1.17
C ALA A 99 -4.54 6.65 -1.03
N THR A 100 -5.25 7.09 -2.07
CA THR A 100 -6.71 7.14 -2.11
C THR A 100 -7.23 6.97 -3.53
N CYS A 101 -8.55 6.97 -3.74
CA CYS A 101 -9.17 7.08 -5.05
C CYS A 101 -10.08 8.30 -5.12
N ARG A 102 -10.32 8.81 -6.33
CA ARG A 102 -11.23 9.91 -6.55
C ARG A 102 -12.68 9.48 -6.62
N LEU A 103 -12.91 8.38 -7.33
CA LEU A 103 -14.24 7.81 -7.55
C LEU A 103 -14.32 6.46 -6.88
N GLN A 104 -15.43 6.20 -6.24
CA GLN A 104 -15.71 4.92 -5.60
C GLN A 104 -17.00 4.33 -6.18
N SER A 105 -17.00 3.05 -6.54
CA SER A 105 -18.10 2.45 -7.29
C SER A 105 -18.77 1.26 -6.62
N THR A 106 -18.14 0.61 -5.65
CA THR A 106 -18.56 -0.72 -5.20
C THR A 106 -18.73 -0.91 -3.70
N PHE A 107 -18.00 -0.18 -2.88
CA PHE A 107 -18.01 -0.36 -1.42
C PHE A 107 -18.21 0.96 -0.71
N ASP A 108 -18.50 0.94 0.58
CA ASP A 108 -18.41 2.12 1.41
C ASP A 108 -16.96 2.62 1.45
N PHE A 109 -16.76 3.91 1.67
CA PHE A 109 -15.43 4.52 1.61
C PHE A 109 -14.48 3.93 2.66
N GLN A 110 -13.45 3.25 2.18
CA GLN A 110 -12.35 2.69 2.97
C GLN A 110 -11.02 2.88 2.21
N HIS A 111 -11.02 3.80 1.26
CA HIS A 111 -9.99 3.97 0.25
C HIS A 111 -8.98 5.05 0.65
N ALA A 112 -8.51 4.99 1.90
CA ALA A 112 -7.47 5.87 2.42
C ALA A 112 -6.45 5.03 3.19
N ILE A 113 -5.18 5.03 2.74
CA ILE A 113 -4.10 4.33 3.40
C ILE A 113 -2.80 5.12 3.30
N ALA A 114 -2.08 5.24 4.41
CA ALA A 114 -0.77 5.86 4.45
C ALA A 114 0.29 4.93 3.83
N VAL A 115 1.23 5.51 3.09
CA VAL A 115 2.34 4.81 2.45
C VAL A 115 3.64 5.60 2.61
N ASP A 116 4.79 4.91 2.60
CA ASP A 116 6.13 5.49 2.66
C ASP A 116 6.96 5.19 1.41
N ARG A 117 6.30 4.67 0.36
CA ARG A 117 6.91 4.25 -0.90
C ARG A 117 5.93 4.38 -2.06
N PRO A 118 6.37 4.28 -3.33
CA PRO A 118 5.49 4.25 -4.50
C PRO A 118 4.37 3.22 -4.37
N ILE A 119 3.26 3.46 -5.05
CA ILE A 119 2.11 2.55 -5.06
C ILE A 119 1.89 1.90 -6.43
N ASP A 120 1.39 0.67 -6.43
CA ASP A 120 0.84 0.04 -7.63
C ASP A 120 -0.46 0.75 -8.07
N LYS A 121 -0.74 0.78 -9.37
CA LYS A 121 -1.98 1.39 -9.92
C LYS A 121 -3.24 0.89 -9.25
N CYS A 122 -3.29 -0.40 -8.93
CA CYS A 122 -4.41 -1.06 -8.27
C CYS A 122 -4.19 -1.20 -6.76
N PHE A 123 -3.37 -0.35 -6.14
CA PHE A 123 -3.06 -0.44 -4.71
C PHE A 123 -4.32 -0.33 -3.84
N VAL A 124 -5.20 0.62 -4.13
CA VAL A 124 -6.42 0.82 -3.32
C VAL A 124 -7.58 -0.07 -3.76
N SER A 125 -7.67 -0.43 -5.05
CA SER A 125 -8.76 -1.27 -5.57
C SER A 125 -8.44 -1.83 -6.95
N LEU A 126 -9.10 -2.97 -7.32
CA LEU A 126 -9.08 -3.54 -8.67
C LEU A 126 -10.19 -2.98 -9.58
N GLN A 127 -11.12 -2.21 -9.04
CA GLN A 127 -12.22 -1.64 -9.82
C GLN A 127 -11.70 -0.55 -10.75
N THR A 128 -12.14 -0.58 -12.01
CA THR A 128 -11.61 0.29 -13.07
C THR A 128 -11.75 1.78 -12.76
N LYS A 129 -12.81 2.18 -12.05
CA LYS A 129 -13.06 3.58 -11.67
C LYS A 129 -12.30 4.01 -10.41
N GLU A 130 -11.77 3.08 -9.63
CA GLU A 130 -11.12 3.31 -8.35
C GLU A 130 -9.58 3.31 -8.50
N THR A 131 -9.08 3.99 -9.52
CA THR A 131 -7.63 4.14 -9.74
C THR A 131 -6.98 4.82 -8.53
N GLY A 132 -5.88 4.26 -8.05
CA GLY A 132 -5.11 4.82 -6.95
C GLY A 132 -4.46 6.16 -7.31
N TYR A 133 -4.63 7.15 -6.44
CA TYR A 133 -3.90 8.42 -6.41
C TYR A 133 -2.96 8.40 -5.22
N LEU A 134 -1.78 8.96 -5.41
CA LEU A 134 -0.78 9.14 -4.38
C LEU A 134 -0.56 10.63 -4.14
N LEU A 135 -0.73 11.05 -2.90
CA LEU A 135 -0.54 12.42 -2.44
C LEU A 135 0.64 12.43 -1.44
N PRO A 136 1.87 12.68 -1.89
CA PRO A 136 3.03 12.79 -0.99
C PRO A 136 2.87 13.98 -0.04
N LEU A 137 3.34 13.85 1.21
CA LEU A 137 3.33 14.97 2.17
C LEU A 137 4.34 16.04 1.78
N TYR A 138 5.51 15.64 1.28
CA TYR A 138 6.54 16.54 0.83
C TYR A 138 6.87 16.32 -0.65
N LEU A 139 7.14 17.42 -1.35
CA LEU A 139 7.67 17.43 -2.70
C LEU A 139 9.17 17.75 -2.62
N PHE A 140 10.00 16.86 -3.14
CA PHE A 140 11.44 17.04 -3.22
C PHE A 140 11.82 17.65 -4.57
N HIS A 141 12.76 18.59 -4.58
CA HIS A 141 13.21 19.31 -5.75
C HIS A 141 14.63 18.90 -6.14
N GLU A 142 15.02 19.14 -7.39
CA GLU A 142 16.35 18.79 -7.93
C GLU A 142 17.51 19.45 -7.19
N ASP A 143 17.28 20.60 -6.57
CA ASP A 143 18.25 21.33 -5.75
C ASP A 143 18.42 20.74 -4.33
N GLY A 144 17.74 19.64 -4.02
CA GLY A 144 17.77 18.98 -2.72
C GLY A 144 16.84 19.59 -1.67
N THR A 145 16.12 20.65 -2.01
CA THR A 145 15.12 21.25 -1.12
C THR A 145 13.83 20.44 -1.12
N ARG A 146 12.98 20.64 -0.10
CA ARG A 146 11.61 20.08 -0.08
C ARG A 146 10.59 21.15 0.27
N THR A 147 9.40 21.02 -0.28
CA THR A 147 8.23 21.82 0.08
C THR A 147 7.10 20.95 0.57
N VAL A 148 6.27 21.48 1.46
CA VAL A 148 5.06 20.80 1.92
C VAL A 148 4.03 20.78 0.79
N ASN A 149 3.41 19.64 0.55
CA ASN A 149 2.40 19.47 -0.50
C ASN A 149 0.98 19.80 0.00
N PHE A 150 0.85 20.92 0.71
CA PHE A 150 -0.45 21.54 1.02
C PHE A 150 -0.53 22.88 0.31
N ASP A 151 -1.73 23.20 -0.19
CA ASP A 151 -1.98 24.58 -0.63
C ASP A 151 -1.86 25.52 0.59
N PRO A 152 -1.04 26.59 0.53
CA PRO A 152 -0.82 27.47 1.67
C PRO A 152 -2.11 28.11 2.22
N SER A 153 -3.08 28.43 1.33
CA SER A 153 -4.35 29.04 1.74
C SER A 153 -5.26 28.03 2.43
N GLU A 154 -5.28 26.79 1.96
CA GLU A 154 -6.06 25.72 2.60
C GLU A 154 -5.41 25.27 3.91
N PHE A 155 -4.08 25.22 3.97
CA PHE A 155 -3.36 24.98 5.22
C PHE A 155 -3.69 26.05 6.27
N ALA A 156 -3.67 27.33 5.88
CA ALA A 156 -4.02 28.45 6.76
C ALA A 156 -5.47 28.34 7.28
N LYS A 157 -6.43 28.01 6.40
CA LYS A 157 -7.84 27.81 6.80
C LYS A 157 -8.03 26.67 7.79
N LEU A 158 -7.37 25.52 7.53
CA LEU A 158 -7.45 24.35 8.40
C LEU A 158 -6.85 24.58 9.79
N THR A 159 -5.93 25.53 9.89
CA THR A 159 -5.19 25.81 11.15
C THR A 159 -5.57 27.13 11.80
N GLU A 160 -6.55 27.86 11.24
CA GLU A 160 -6.95 29.21 11.68
C GLU A 160 -7.38 29.27 13.16
N PHE A 161 -8.07 28.23 13.61
CA PHE A 161 -8.64 28.17 14.95
C PHE A 161 -7.84 27.31 15.92
N LEU A 162 -6.62 26.94 15.55
CA LEU A 162 -5.73 26.16 16.40
C LEU A 162 -4.80 27.07 17.22
N ASP A 163 -4.69 26.77 18.52
CA ASP A 163 -3.85 27.53 19.46
C ASP A 163 -2.34 27.45 19.11
N ILE A 164 -1.92 26.33 18.53
CA ILE A 164 -0.54 26.08 18.13
C ILE A 164 -0.51 25.73 16.64
N LYS A 165 0.41 26.33 15.90
CA LYS A 165 0.62 25.96 14.48
C LYS A 165 1.13 24.51 14.39
N PRO A 166 0.35 23.60 13.79
CA PRO A 166 0.71 22.19 13.69
C PRO A 166 1.86 21.98 12.71
N THR A 167 2.57 20.88 12.87
CA THR A 167 3.48 20.37 11.84
C THR A 167 2.70 19.82 10.65
N PRO A 168 3.31 19.71 9.46
CA PRO A 168 2.69 19.04 8.33
C PRO A 168 2.27 17.60 8.64
N GLU A 169 3.04 16.88 9.46
CA GLU A 169 2.75 15.53 9.93
C GLU A 169 1.52 15.50 10.84
N ASP A 170 1.36 16.47 11.75
CA ASP A 170 0.18 16.56 12.61
C ASP A 170 -1.09 16.79 11.79
N LEU A 171 -1.00 17.65 10.75
CA LEU A 171 -2.11 17.86 9.84
C LEU A 171 -2.42 16.61 9.01
N PHE A 172 -1.40 15.90 8.54
CA PHE A 172 -1.56 14.61 7.87
C PHE A 172 -2.28 13.61 8.79
N ASP A 173 -1.85 13.51 10.04
CA ASP A 173 -2.44 12.62 11.05
C ASP A 173 -3.89 13.00 11.39
N TYR A 174 -4.20 14.30 11.48
CA TYR A 174 -5.58 14.77 11.58
C TYR A 174 -6.44 14.31 10.39
N ILE A 175 -5.98 14.57 9.16
CA ILE A 175 -6.66 14.14 7.94
C ILE A 175 -6.87 12.62 7.94
N TYR A 176 -5.86 11.88 8.35
CA TYR A 176 -5.90 10.42 8.40
C TYR A 176 -6.92 9.91 9.42
N GLY A 177 -7.00 10.52 10.59
CA GLY A 177 -8.03 10.25 11.59
C GLY A 177 -9.43 10.53 11.06
N VAL A 178 -9.65 11.70 10.44
CA VAL A 178 -10.94 12.05 9.81
C VAL A 178 -11.37 11.01 8.78
N LEU A 179 -10.46 10.60 7.88
CA LEU A 179 -10.77 9.63 6.83
C LEU A 179 -11.06 8.22 7.37
N HIS A 180 -10.65 7.92 8.60
CA HIS A 180 -10.95 6.66 9.29
C HIS A 180 -12.15 6.75 10.24
N SER A 181 -12.70 7.95 10.45
CA SER A 181 -13.87 8.15 11.30
C SER A 181 -15.12 7.50 10.70
N PRO A 182 -15.77 6.55 11.39
CA PRO A 182 -17.03 5.96 10.94
C PRO A 182 -18.15 7.02 10.76
N SER A 183 -18.22 7.99 11.67
CA SER A 183 -19.22 9.06 11.62
C SER A 183 -19.01 9.99 10.41
N TYR A 184 -17.76 10.33 10.09
CA TYR A 184 -17.42 11.09 8.88
C TYR A 184 -17.80 10.32 7.62
N ARG A 185 -17.42 9.05 7.53
CA ARG A 185 -17.69 8.18 6.38
C ARG A 185 -19.19 8.04 6.12
N GLU A 186 -20.00 7.85 7.16
CA GLU A 186 -21.45 7.74 7.02
C GLU A 186 -22.09 9.08 6.64
N LYS A 187 -21.68 10.18 7.31
CA LYS A 187 -22.22 11.52 7.03
C LYS A 187 -21.98 11.97 5.59
N TYR A 188 -20.82 11.65 5.03
CA TYR A 188 -20.41 12.10 3.68
C TYR A 188 -20.43 11.00 2.63
N LYS A 189 -21.09 9.88 2.89
CA LYS A 189 -21.11 8.68 2.06
C LYS A 189 -21.35 8.94 0.57
N GLU A 190 -22.34 9.76 0.23
CA GLU A 190 -22.67 10.05 -1.16
C GLU A 190 -21.63 10.97 -1.85
N PHE A 191 -21.03 11.89 -1.12
CA PHE A 191 -19.97 12.76 -1.65
C PHE A 191 -18.66 11.98 -1.87
N LEU A 192 -18.34 11.06 -0.99
CA LEU A 192 -17.15 10.21 -1.08
C LEU A 192 -17.19 9.25 -2.28
N LYS A 193 -18.36 9.02 -2.89
CA LYS A 193 -18.50 8.22 -4.11
C LYS A 193 -18.09 8.97 -5.39
N ILE A 194 -18.17 10.29 -5.40
CA ILE A 194 -18.11 11.09 -6.61
C ILE A 194 -16.89 12.00 -6.72
N ASP A 195 -16.20 12.29 -5.62
CA ASP A 195 -14.99 13.13 -5.62
C ASP A 195 -14.09 12.83 -4.42
N PHE A 196 -12.90 13.44 -4.40
CA PHE A 196 -11.98 13.36 -3.28
C PHE A 196 -12.64 13.81 -1.96
N PRO A 197 -12.25 13.17 -0.83
CA PRO A 197 -12.72 13.58 0.48
C PRO A 197 -12.43 15.07 0.77
N ARG A 198 -13.39 15.77 1.33
CA ARG A 198 -13.23 17.12 1.84
C ARG A 198 -13.06 17.09 3.34
N ILE A 199 -11.98 17.67 3.82
CA ILE A 199 -11.60 17.61 5.24
C ILE A 199 -12.24 18.80 5.98
N PRO A 200 -12.99 18.56 7.07
CA PRO A 200 -13.55 19.65 7.87
C PRO A 200 -12.46 20.44 8.59
N ILE A 201 -12.72 21.72 8.82
CA ILE A 201 -11.89 22.57 9.67
C ILE A 201 -12.09 22.10 11.12
N PRO A 202 -11.00 21.71 11.84
CA PRO A 202 -11.13 21.22 13.20
C PRO A 202 -11.39 22.33 14.22
N THR A 203 -12.08 22.00 15.30
CA THR A 203 -11.90 22.69 16.57
C THR A 203 -10.60 22.21 17.23
N GLN A 204 -10.07 23.00 18.21
CA GLN A 204 -8.89 22.57 18.96
C GLN A 204 -9.09 21.18 19.59
N ALA A 205 -10.22 20.95 20.23
CA ALA A 205 -10.54 19.68 20.89
C ALA A 205 -10.60 18.48 19.91
N GLU A 206 -11.14 18.68 18.70
CA GLU A 206 -11.15 17.66 17.65
C GLU A 206 -9.72 17.37 17.15
N PHE A 207 -8.92 18.40 16.94
CA PHE A 207 -7.55 18.26 16.51
C PHE A 207 -6.72 17.48 17.52
N ASP A 208 -6.75 17.89 18.80
CA ASP A 208 -6.03 17.25 19.91
C ASP A 208 -6.42 15.78 20.10
N ARG A 209 -7.69 15.44 19.83
CA ARG A 209 -8.18 14.07 19.91
C ARG A 209 -7.81 13.24 18.70
N LEU A 210 -7.91 13.78 17.49
CA LEU A 210 -7.76 13.00 16.26
C LEU A 210 -6.30 12.81 15.84
N VAL A 211 -5.41 13.76 16.11
CA VAL A 211 -3.99 13.66 15.72
C VAL A 211 -3.30 12.44 16.32
N PRO A 212 -3.39 12.17 17.63
CA PRO A 212 -2.77 10.96 18.21
C PRO A 212 -3.31 9.66 17.60
N LEU A 213 -4.63 9.57 17.41
CA LEU A 213 -5.29 8.39 16.83
C LEU A 213 -4.92 8.20 15.36
N GLY A 214 -4.88 9.28 14.58
CA GLY A 214 -4.44 9.26 13.19
C GLY A 214 -2.99 8.86 13.05
N ARG A 215 -2.11 9.31 13.96
CA ARG A 215 -0.69 8.92 14.03
C ARG A 215 -0.55 7.42 14.30
N GLU A 216 -1.29 6.90 15.29
CA GLU A 216 -1.28 5.48 15.63
C GLU A 216 -1.73 4.64 14.43
N LEU A 217 -2.81 5.02 13.72
CA LEU A 217 -3.26 4.37 12.50
C LEU A 217 -2.20 4.41 11.39
N ARG A 218 -1.56 5.56 11.19
CA ARG A 218 -0.50 5.70 10.18
C ARG A 218 0.67 4.78 10.47
N GLU A 219 1.15 4.76 11.70
CA GLU A 219 2.27 3.90 12.11
C GLU A 219 1.93 2.41 11.98
N LEU A 220 0.69 2.01 12.30
CA LEU A 220 0.20 0.66 12.05
C LEU A 220 0.19 0.31 10.56
N HIS A 221 -0.37 1.17 9.71
CA HIS A 221 -0.50 0.90 8.29
C HIS A 221 0.85 0.97 7.54
N LEU A 222 1.81 1.72 8.06
CA LEU A 222 3.20 1.71 7.59
C LEU A 222 3.99 0.50 8.13
N MET A 223 3.39 -0.32 9.01
CA MET A 223 4.04 -1.44 9.70
C MET A 223 5.25 -0.99 10.53
N GLN A 224 5.14 0.18 11.18
CA GLN A 224 6.18 0.78 12.03
C GLN A 224 5.83 0.72 13.52
N SER A 225 4.56 0.51 13.87
CA SER A 225 4.12 0.39 15.25
C SER A 225 4.57 -0.92 15.88
N PRO A 226 5.21 -0.90 17.07
CA PRO A 226 5.62 -2.12 17.77
C PRO A 226 4.43 -2.98 18.23
N VAL A 227 3.24 -2.41 18.33
CA VAL A 227 2.00 -3.11 18.72
C VAL A 227 1.69 -4.28 17.78
N MET A 228 2.12 -4.22 16.50
CA MET A 228 1.88 -5.30 15.54
C MET A 228 2.57 -6.62 15.92
N ASP A 229 3.58 -6.59 16.81
CA ASP A 229 4.30 -7.78 17.26
C ASP A 229 3.64 -8.46 18.46
N ASP A 230 2.65 -7.80 19.08
CA ASP A 230 1.81 -8.38 20.14
C ASP A 230 0.57 -9.08 19.53
N TYR A 231 0.81 -10.06 18.67
CA TYR A 231 -0.26 -10.84 18.04
C TYR A 231 -0.60 -12.09 18.83
N GLN A 232 -1.91 -12.42 18.87
CA GLN A 232 -2.44 -13.60 19.56
C GLN A 232 -2.68 -14.77 18.60
N THR A 233 -2.44 -14.57 17.30
CA THR A 233 -2.57 -15.63 16.30
C THR A 233 -1.45 -16.66 16.45
N THR A 234 -1.78 -17.90 16.15
CA THR A 234 -0.84 -19.04 16.24
C THR A 234 -0.67 -19.73 14.90
N PHE A 235 0.41 -20.46 14.72
CA PHE A 235 0.61 -21.38 13.59
C PHE A 235 1.12 -22.72 14.13
N PRO A 236 0.21 -23.56 14.70
CA PRO A 236 0.61 -24.66 15.59
C PRO A 236 1.02 -25.96 14.88
N VAL A 237 0.73 -26.12 13.59
CA VAL A 237 0.96 -27.37 12.88
C VAL A 237 2.19 -27.24 11.98
N PRO A 238 3.28 -27.99 12.25
CA PRO A 238 4.46 -28.00 11.39
C PRO A 238 4.13 -28.65 10.04
N GLY A 239 4.88 -28.28 8.99
CA GLY A 239 4.71 -28.83 7.64
C GLY A 239 5.46 -28.02 6.61
N ASP A 240 5.10 -28.16 5.34
CA ASP A 240 5.74 -27.48 4.21
C ASP A 240 5.32 -26.03 4.03
N CYS A 241 4.29 -25.57 4.75
CA CYS A 241 3.75 -24.21 4.69
C CYS A 241 3.27 -23.78 3.28
N THR A 242 2.93 -24.72 2.40
CA THR A 242 2.45 -24.43 1.06
C THR A 242 1.00 -23.93 1.10
N VAL A 243 0.74 -22.79 0.47
CA VAL A 243 -0.62 -22.25 0.33
C VAL A 243 -1.32 -22.93 -0.83
N GLU A 244 -2.30 -23.78 -0.57
CA GLU A 244 -3.10 -24.49 -1.57
C GLU A 244 -4.45 -23.81 -1.77
N LYS A 245 -5.36 -24.01 -0.81
CA LYS A 245 -6.71 -23.47 -0.80
C LYS A 245 -6.99 -22.87 0.56
N ILE A 246 -7.19 -21.57 0.58
CA ILE A 246 -7.53 -20.87 1.82
C ILE A 246 -8.98 -21.08 2.20
N ARG A 247 -9.24 -21.22 3.49
CA ARG A 247 -10.58 -21.37 4.07
C ARG A 247 -10.58 -20.80 5.49
N TYR A 248 -11.60 -20.05 5.82
CA TYR A 248 -11.87 -19.62 7.19
C TYR A 248 -12.95 -20.51 7.81
N ALA A 249 -12.71 -20.99 9.01
CA ALA A 249 -13.71 -21.66 9.83
C ALA A 249 -13.28 -21.62 11.31
N ASP A 250 -14.20 -21.30 12.20
CA ASP A 250 -14.04 -21.40 13.66
C ASP A 250 -12.76 -20.73 14.20
N GLY A 251 -12.50 -19.48 13.75
CA GLY A 251 -11.31 -18.73 14.14
C GLY A 251 -10.00 -19.24 13.56
N LYS A 252 -10.05 -20.09 12.53
CA LYS A 252 -8.89 -20.64 11.85
C LYS A 252 -8.87 -20.26 10.37
N VAL A 253 -7.71 -19.82 9.90
CA VAL A 253 -7.43 -19.62 8.47
C VAL A 253 -6.55 -20.74 7.98
N TRP A 254 -7.15 -21.71 7.31
CA TRP A 254 -6.47 -22.83 6.70
C TRP A 254 -5.73 -22.38 5.43
N ILE A 255 -4.47 -22.77 5.28
CA ILE A 255 -3.68 -22.53 4.07
C ILE A 255 -3.60 -23.78 3.18
N ASN A 256 -3.73 -24.96 3.76
CA ASN A 256 -3.80 -26.26 3.10
C ASN A 256 -4.68 -27.22 3.92
N LYS A 257 -4.59 -28.52 3.69
CA LYS A 257 -5.44 -29.53 4.35
C LYS A 257 -5.15 -29.67 5.85
N THR A 258 -3.93 -29.37 6.30
CA THR A 258 -3.48 -29.65 7.66
C THR A 258 -3.04 -28.41 8.43
N GLN A 259 -2.50 -27.40 7.75
CA GLN A 259 -1.89 -26.23 8.37
C GLN A 259 -2.82 -25.03 8.36
N TYR A 260 -2.82 -24.28 9.47
CA TYR A 260 -3.68 -23.10 9.63
C TYR A 260 -3.08 -22.08 10.59
N PHE A 261 -3.49 -20.83 10.42
CA PHE A 261 -3.37 -19.80 11.45
C PHE A 261 -4.57 -19.89 12.37
N GLY A 262 -4.33 -20.08 13.66
CA GLY A 262 -5.34 -20.14 14.72
C GLY A 262 -5.53 -18.78 15.40
N ASN A 263 -6.62 -18.67 16.19
CA ASN A 263 -6.99 -17.43 16.89
C ASN A 263 -7.11 -16.20 15.96
N VAL A 264 -7.65 -16.41 14.77
CA VAL A 264 -7.93 -15.32 13.82
C VAL A 264 -9.38 -14.87 14.01
N PRO A 265 -9.65 -13.68 14.56
CA PRO A 265 -11.01 -13.16 14.68
C PRO A 265 -11.65 -12.94 13.30
N GLU A 266 -12.95 -13.24 13.20
CA GLU A 266 -13.72 -13.09 11.97
C GLU A 266 -13.72 -11.64 11.46
N LEU A 267 -13.67 -10.68 12.39
CA LEU A 267 -13.53 -9.26 12.08
C LEU A 267 -12.30 -9.01 11.21
N ALA A 268 -11.10 -9.49 11.60
CA ALA A 268 -9.87 -9.31 10.83
C ALA A 268 -9.94 -10.02 9.47
N TRP A 269 -10.53 -11.22 9.42
CA TRP A 269 -10.71 -11.96 8.17
C TRP A 269 -11.58 -11.23 7.16
N ASN A 270 -12.63 -10.55 7.64
CA ASN A 270 -13.59 -9.82 6.83
C ASN A 270 -13.28 -8.32 6.67
N PHE A 271 -12.25 -7.81 7.35
CA PHE A 271 -11.92 -6.38 7.33
C PHE A 271 -11.50 -5.93 5.92
N TYR A 272 -11.99 -4.76 5.52
CA TYR A 272 -11.67 -4.15 4.24
C TYR A 272 -10.74 -2.95 4.41
N ILE A 273 -9.74 -2.85 3.53
CA ILE A 273 -8.99 -1.62 3.24
C ILE A 273 -9.10 -1.38 1.74
N GLY A 274 -9.73 -0.27 1.34
CA GLY A 274 -10.09 -0.06 -0.04
C GLY A 274 -11.00 -1.18 -0.57
N GLY A 275 -10.71 -1.66 -1.77
CA GLY A 275 -11.42 -2.79 -2.39
C GLY A 275 -10.88 -4.17 -2.00
N TYR A 276 -10.06 -4.28 -0.95
CA TYR A 276 -9.43 -5.54 -0.55
C TYR A 276 -9.76 -5.95 0.88
N GLN A 277 -9.78 -7.26 1.11
CA GLN A 277 -9.65 -7.87 2.42
C GLN A 277 -8.20 -8.32 2.59
N PRO A 278 -7.33 -7.57 3.29
CA PRO A 278 -5.89 -7.84 3.31
C PRO A 278 -5.55 -9.24 3.82
N ALA A 279 -6.24 -9.72 4.86
CA ALA A 279 -6.06 -11.07 5.40
C ALA A 279 -6.29 -12.17 4.35
N GLN A 280 -7.27 -11.99 3.46
CA GLN A 280 -7.57 -12.94 2.39
C GLN A 280 -6.66 -12.73 1.17
N LYS A 281 -6.52 -11.47 0.73
CA LYS A 281 -5.80 -11.13 -0.49
C LYS A 281 -4.33 -11.52 -0.39
N TRP A 282 -3.71 -11.29 0.75
CA TRP A 282 -2.32 -11.62 0.97
C TRP A 282 -2.03 -13.12 0.79
N LEU A 283 -2.86 -14.00 1.30
CA LEU A 283 -2.75 -15.45 1.11
C LEU A 283 -3.15 -15.89 -0.30
N LYS A 284 -4.23 -15.31 -0.89
CA LYS A 284 -4.66 -15.62 -2.27
C LYS A 284 -3.53 -15.38 -3.27
N ASP A 285 -2.75 -14.31 -3.09
CA ASP A 285 -1.62 -13.97 -3.97
C ASP A 285 -0.39 -14.87 -3.75
N ARG A 286 -0.46 -15.77 -2.77
CA ARG A 286 0.59 -16.73 -2.43
C ARG A 286 0.22 -18.17 -2.75
N LYS A 287 -0.90 -18.39 -3.44
CA LYS A 287 -1.34 -19.72 -3.86
C LYS A 287 -0.25 -20.45 -4.63
N GLY A 288 0.01 -21.71 -4.26
CA GLY A 288 1.08 -22.55 -4.83
C GLY A 288 2.49 -22.23 -4.32
N ARG A 289 2.62 -21.33 -3.33
CA ARG A 289 3.93 -20.96 -2.75
C ARG A 289 4.06 -21.50 -1.33
N GLN A 290 5.29 -21.83 -0.98
CA GLN A 290 5.70 -22.13 0.39
C GLN A 290 5.95 -20.81 1.14
N LEU A 291 5.34 -20.64 2.30
CA LEU A 291 5.56 -19.51 3.19
C LEU A 291 6.85 -19.73 3.99
N SER A 292 7.68 -18.69 4.08
CA SER A 292 8.83 -18.65 4.98
C SER A 292 8.40 -18.25 6.39
N ASP A 293 9.30 -18.43 7.38
CA ASP A 293 9.05 -17.96 8.76
C ASP A 293 8.73 -16.47 8.81
N SER A 294 9.41 -15.66 8.01
CA SER A 294 9.10 -14.23 7.90
C SER A 294 7.73 -13.96 7.28
N ASP A 295 7.26 -14.81 6.36
CA ASP A 295 5.90 -14.73 5.81
C ASP A 295 4.84 -15.08 6.88
N LEU A 296 5.12 -16.09 7.73
CA LEU A 296 4.22 -16.45 8.82
C LEU A 296 4.07 -15.30 9.82
N VAL A 297 5.18 -14.72 10.26
CA VAL A 297 5.19 -13.55 11.15
C VAL A 297 4.46 -12.37 10.50
N HIS A 298 4.75 -12.08 9.22
CA HIS A 298 4.10 -10.99 8.50
C HIS A 298 2.57 -11.16 8.45
N TYR A 299 2.08 -12.37 8.21
CA TYR A 299 0.65 -12.63 8.21
C TYR A 299 0.00 -12.41 9.58
N GLN A 300 0.67 -12.83 10.65
CA GLN A 300 0.20 -12.60 12.02
C GLN A 300 0.15 -11.09 12.35
N ARG A 301 1.15 -10.32 11.90
CA ARG A 301 1.15 -8.85 11.98
C ARG A 301 -0.03 -8.23 11.22
N ILE A 302 -0.35 -8.71 10.01
CA ILE A 302 -1.52 -8.24 9.25
C ILE A 302 -2.79 -8.38 10.10
N ILE A 303 -3.02 -9.55 10.69
CA ILE A 303 -4.20 -9.79 11.53
C ILE A 303 -4.24 -8.81 12.71
N LYS A 304 -3.12 -8.61 13.40
CA LYS A 304 -3.02 -7.66 14.52
C LYS A 304 -3.30 -6.23 14.07
N ILE A 305 -2.71 -5.78 12.97
CA ILE A 305 -2.93 -4.43 12.41
C ILE A 305 -4.41 -4.20 12.12
N LEU A 306 -5.11 -5.16 11.51
CA LEU A 306 -6.54 -5.03 11.20
C LEU A 306 -7.40 -4.91 12.48
N LEU A 307 -7.06 -5.64 13.53
CA LEU A 307 -7.75 -5.55 14.82
C LEU A 307 -7.52 -4.20 15.51
N GLU A 308 -6.28 -3.72 15.51
CA GLU A 308 -5.95 -2.41 16.08
C GLU A 308 -6.57 -1.27 15.27
N THR A 309 -6.63 -1.41 13.93
CA THR A 309 -7.33 -0.44 13.08
C THR A 309 -8.81 -0.32 13.48
N ASP A 310 -9.50 -1.45 13.67
CA ASP A 310 -10.90 -1.47 14.13
C ASP A 310 -11.06 -0.84 15.53
N ARG A 311 -10.13 -1.15 16.46
CA ARG A 311 -10.13 -0.53 17.80
C ARG A 311 -10.04 0.99 17.70
N ILE A 312 -9.04 1.50 16.99
CA ILE A 312 -8.80 2.94 16.87
C ILE A 312 -9.96 3.62 16.15
N MET A 313 -10.53 3.01 15.11
CA MET A 313 -11.69 3.55 14.42
C MET A 313 -12.92 3.68 15.32
N LYS A 314 -13.04 2.86 16.36
CA LYS A 314 -14.13 2.98 17.38
C LYS A 314 -13.86 4.08 18.40
N GLU A 315 -12.61 4.49 18.58
CA GLU A 315 -12.21 5.60 19.45
C GLU A 315 -12.31 6.96 18.74
N ILE A 316 -12.23 6.97 17.40
CA ILE A 316 -12.45 8.13 16.53
C ILE A 316 -13.93 8.50 16.44
#